data_a0052cda7d0cfa306614f8dbe4b53dbd
#
_entry.id   a0052cda7d0cfa306614f8dbe4b53dbd
#
_cell.length_a   1.000
_cell.length_b   1.000
_cell.length_c   1.000
_cell.angle_alpha   90.00
_cell.angle_beta   90.00
_cell.angle_gamma   90.00
#
_symmetry.space_group_name_H-M   'P 1'
#
loop_
_entity.id
_entity.type
_entity.pdbx_description
1 polymer ?
#
loop_
_entity_poly.entity_id
_entity_poly.type
_entity_poly.pdbx_seq_one_letter_code
_entity_poly.pdbx_strand_id
1 'polypeptide(L)'
;MKLKWRGLQFEHYILGILLAVEWIMSFTFLGYIHIPPISITTAHIPIVVIACLFRPVESSVAGLFFGLGSMYKASALYVMLGDRIFSPFQTDFPIGSILLSVGTRVLFGFLMGCIFKIVNKSRYKWAGKSLAALIATPLHALLVYGAMGILFPESGFNYKSSFRWGVNDYAIAAICILAVILSDIIYHSSFVTHYKNVINDSELRQHWSVKMKMSLFIIIIFVFCIAAFSTIYFASRTEYMFGVYGVKVTKKIAQDILHLQVQFLAAMISLNFILLVIILMIYNYMKHREYMGEMDALTNVMGRRLFLNYCTKCQNDRDDIDNKSKRKGWFLFIDIDWFKQINDTLGHTVGDETLKQIAESLKNIFSSYGAVGRVGGDEFAVIINEKITKEQLEEQLKKFLLDISAILPERTVSCSIGVYHFGFPKSQKELLTRTDDALYKAKEKGRACYVILDE
;
A
#
# COMPACT_ATOMS: atom_id res chain seq x y z
N MET A 1 -21.16 2.67 13.85
CA MET A 1 -19.95 1.89 13.49
C MET A 1 -19.26 2.61 12.34
N LYS A 2 -18.39 3.60 12.63
CA LYS A 2 -17.63 4.32 11.60
C LYS A 2 -16.56 3.36 11.09
N LEU A 3 -16.69 2.90 9.84
CA LEU A 3 -15.60 2.22 9.15
C LEU A 3 -14.40 3.17 9.11
N LYS A 4 -13.44 3.00 10.02
CA LYS A 4 -12.13 3.62 9.89
C LYS A 4 -11.50 3.04 8.62
N TRP A 5 -11.46 3.80 7.56
CA TRP A 5 -10.68 3.47 6.36
C TRP A 5 -9.22 3.31 6.80
N ARG A 6 -8.79 2.05 6.98
CA ARG A 6 -7.35 1.74 7.05
C ARG A 6 -6.79 2.00 5.66
N GLY A 7 -5.89 2.95 5.51
CA GLY A 7 -5.24 3.23 4.24
C GLY A 7 -4.65 1.98 3.58
N LEU A 8 -4.38 2.03 2.28
CA LEU A 8 -3.81 0.92 1.53
C LEU A 8 -2.48 0.50 2.16
N GLN A 9 -2.33 -0.78 2.46
CA GLN A 9 -1.08 -1.38 2.95
C GLN A 9 -0.19 -1.73 1.77
N PHE A 10 1.09 -1.93 1.99
CA PHE A 10 2.06 -2.34 0.97
C PHE A 10 1.60 -3.54 0.16
N GLU A 11 1.00 -4.52 0.83
CA GLU A 11 0.47 -5.74 0.21
C GLU A 11 -0.60 -5.45 -0.86
N HIS A 12 -1.43 -4.44 -0.66
CA HIS A 12 -2.47 -4.06 -1.64
C HIS A 12 -1.86 -3.46 -2.90
N TYR A 13 -0.77 -2.69 -2.77
CA TYR A 13 -0.04 -2.15 -3.92
C TYR A 13 0.58 -3.27 -4.76
N ILE A 14 1.27 -4.21 -4.13
CA ILE A 14 1.90 -5.34 -4.83
C ILE A 14 0.86 -6.25 -5.47
N LEU A 15 -0.22 -6.58 -4.76
CA LEU A 15 -1.33 -7.35 -5.33
C LEU A 15 -1.94 -6.65 -6.54
N GLY A 16 -2.17 -5.34 -6.47
CA GLY A 16 -2.68 -4.54 -7.57
C GLY A 16 -1.76 -4.60 -8.81
N ILE A 17 -0.44 -4.46 -8.61
CA ILE A 17 0.55 -4.60 -9.70
C ILE A 17 0.48 -5.99 -10.33
N LEU A 18 0.47 -7.05 -9.53
CA LEU A 18 0.43 -8.42 -10.04
C LEU A 18 -0.87 -8.75 -10.77
N LEU A 19 -2.02 -8.24 -10.30
CA LEU A 19 -3.29 -8.37 -11.01
C LEU A 19 -3.28 -7.59 -12.34
N ALA A 20 -2.65 -6.42 -12.38
CA ALA A 20 -2.50 -5.67 -13.62
C ALA A 20 -1.55 -6.37 -14.61
N VAL A 21 -0.48 -7.00 -14.11
CA VAL A 21 0.40 -7.86 -14.94
C VAL A 21 -0.38 -9.04 -15.51
N GLU A 22 -1.22 -9.71 -14.70
CA GLU A 22 -2.10 -10.78 -15.16
C GLU A 22 -3.03 -10.30 -16.28
N TRP A 23 -3.62 -9.12 -16.12
CA TRP A 23 -4.51 -8.52 -17.12
C TRP A 23 -3.77 -8.18 -18.41
N ILE A 24 -2.54 -7.62 -18.34
CA ILE A 24 -1.68 -7.40 -19.51
C ILE A 24 -1.39 -8.72 -20.22
N MET A 25 -0.99 -9.76 -19.48
CA MET A 25 -0.71 -11.07 -20.08
C MET A 25 -1.96 -11.66 -20.75
N SER A 26 -3.12 -11.54 -20.12
CA SER A 26 -4.38 -12.03 -20.66
C SER A 26 -4.78 -11.37 -21.99
N PHE A 27 -4.37 -10.13 -22.27
CA PHE A 27 -4.74 -9.38 -23.46
C PHE A 27 -3.61 -9.19 -24.50
N THR A 28 -2.39 -9.65 -24.19
CA THR A 28 -1.24 -9.52 -25.10
C THR A 28 -0.72 -10.88 -25.56
N PHE A 29 0.29 -10.84 -26.43
CA PHE A 29 1.03 -12.03 -26.86
C PHE A 29 1.84 -12.68 -25.71
N LEU A 30 2.09 -11.97 -24.63
CA LEU A 30 2.85 -12.48 -23.50
C LEU A 30 2.14 -13.64 -22.79
N GLY A 31 0.81 -13.66 -22.81
CA GLY A 31 0.03 -14.70 -22.13
C GLY A 31 -0.39 -15.87 -23.01
N TYR A 32 -0.20 -15.77 -24.33
CA TYR A 32 -0.65 -16.82 -25.25
C TYR A 32 0.31 -17.03 -26.43
N ILE A 33 0.75 -18.26 -26.60
CA ILE A 33 1.56 -18.70 -27.71
C ILE A 33 0.65 -19.47 -28.67
N HIS A 34 0.42 -18.92 -29.87
CA HIS A 34 -0.48 -19.52 -30.86
C HIS A 34 0.20 -20.64 -31.63
N ILE A 35 -0.01 -21.87 -31.16
CA ILE A 35 0.49 -23.11 -31.79
C ILE A 35 -0.70 -24.02 -32.00
N PRO A 36 -1.06 -24.33 -33.31
CA PRO A 36 -2.18 -25.23 -33.57
C PRO A 36 -2.01 -26.59 -32.88
N PRO A 37 -3.11 -27.25 -32.46
CA PRO A 37 -4.52 -26.91 -32.71
C PRO A 37 -5.17 -25.97 -31.67
N ILE A 38 -4.48 -25.65 -30.58
CA ILE A 38 -4.98 -24.81 -29.48
C ILE A 38 -3.84 -23.95 -28.94
N SER A 39 -4.14 -22.74 -28.50
CA SER A 39 -3.15 -21.83 -27.94
C SER A 39 -2.58 -22.34 -26.61
N ILE A 40 -1.25 -22.34 -26.49
CA ILE A 40 -0.55 -22.59 -25.23
C ILE A 40 -0.56 -21.29 -24.41
N THR A 41 -0.85 -21.37 -23.12
CA THR A 41 -0.96 -20.21 -22.27
C THR A 41 0.13 -20.11 -21.23
N THR A 42 0.73 -18.92 -21.10
CA THR A 42 1.67 -18.51 -20.04
C THR A 42 1.01 -17.62 -19.00
N ALA A 43 -0.22 -17.17 -19.25
CA ALA A 43 -0.96 -16.26 -18.37
C ALA A 43 -1.29 -16.84 -16.97
N HIS A 44 -1.09 -18.14 -16.74
CA HIS A 44 -1.23 -18.73 -15.41
C HIS A 44 -0.03 -18.42 -14.48
N ILE A 45 1.12 -17.93 -15.00
CA ILE A 45 2.34 -17.68 -14.22
C ILE A 45 2.12 -16.60 -13.12
N PRO A 46 1.53 -15.41 -13.40
CA PRO A 46 1.26 -14.43 -12.36
C PRO A 46 0.33 -14.95 -11.25
N ILE A 47 -0.62 -15.83 -11.60
CA ILE A 47 -1.51 -16.47 -10.59
C ILE A 47 -0.69 -17.30 -9.61
N VAL A 48 0.30 -18.05 -10.10
CA VAL A 48 1.18 -18.88 -9.28
C VAL A 48 2.07 -18.02 -8.38
N VAL A 49 2.56 -16.88 -8.89
CA VAL A 49 3.30 -15.88 -8.09
C VAL A 49 2.40 -15.30 -7.00
N ILE A 50 1.17 -14.91 -7.34
CA ILE A 50 0.19 -14.41 -6.35
C ILE A 50 -0.12 -15.48 -5.31
N ALA A 51 -0.30 -16.73 -5.72
CA ALA A 51 -0.53 -17.87 -4.81
C ALA A 51 0.64 -18.10 -3.84
N CYS A 52 1.89 -17.88 -4.29
CA CYS A 52 3.07 -17.99 -3.46
C CYS A 52 3.15 -16.90 -2.37
N LEU A 53 2.79 -15.66 -2.72
CA LEU A 53 2.98 -14.47 -1.88
C LEU A 53 1.75 -14.13 -1.02
N PHE A 54 0.54 -14.52 -1.46
CA PHE A 54 -0.74 -14.12 -0.86
C PHE A 54 -1.57 -15.35 -0.46
N ARG A 55 -2.84 -15.12 -0.11
CA ARG A 55 -3.77 -16.18 0.35
C ARG A 55 -4.54 -16.78 -0.84
N PRO A 56 -5.21 -17.92 -0.65
CA PRO A 56 -6.00 -18.58 -1.70
C PRO A 56 -7.09 -17.70 -2.32
N VAL A 57 -7.63 -16.74 -1.57
CA VAL A 57 -8.67 -15.82 -2.09
C VAL A 57 -8.10 -14.89 -3.15
N GLU A 58 -6.94 -14.29 -2.89
CA GLU A 58 -6.28 -13.36 -3.81
C GLU A 58 -5.84 -14.07 -5.10
N SER A 59 -5.35 -15.31 -5.00
CA SER A 59 -5.02 -16.10 -6.19
C SER A 59 -6.25 -16.58 -6.97
N SER A 60 -7.39 -16.81 -6.30
CA SER A 60 -8.67 -17.06 -6.98
C SER A 60 -9.16 -15.84 -7.75
N VAL A 61 -9.00 -14.63 -7.18
CA VAL A 61 -9.32 -13.38 -7.88
C VAL A 61 -8.44 -13.22 -9.13
N ALA A 62 -7.14 -13.53 -9.04
CA ALA A 62 -6.27 -13.53 -10.21
C ALA A 62 -6.75 -14.54 -11.27
N GLY A 63 -7.19 -15.73 -10.84
CA GLY A 63 -7.82 -16.71 -11.73
C GLY A 63 -9.10 -16.20 -12.41
N LEU A 64 -9.91 -15.39 -11.70
CA LEU A 64 -11.06 -14.72 -12.31
C LEU A 64 -10.64 -13.74 -13.41
N PHE A 65 -9.62 -12.90 -13.17
CA PHE A 65 -9.09 -11.97 -14.16
C PHE A 65 -8.60 -12.71 -15.40
N PHE A 66 -7.81 -13.76 -15.22
CA PHE A 66 -7.35 -14.61 -16.31
C PHE A 66 -8.52 -15.24 -17.09
N GLY A 67 -9.50 -15.81 -16.38
CA GLY A 67 -10.67 -16.44 -17.01
C GLY A 67 -11.49 -15.47 -17.85
N LEU A 68 -11.74 -14.27 -17.36
CA LEU A 68 -12.44 -13.21 -18.09
C LEU A 68 -11.65 -12.77 -19.32
N GLY A 69 -10.33 -12.57 -19.21
CA GLY A 69 -9.46 -12.25 -20.33
C GLY A 69 -9.45 -13.35 -21.40
N SER A 70 -9.36 -14.63 -20.97
CA SER A 70 -9.42 -15.80 -21.85
C SER A 70 -10.75 -15.87 -22.60
N MET A 71 -11.87 -15.71 -21.90
CA MET A 71 -13.21 -15.71 -22.46
C MET A 71 -13.40 -14.60 -23.49
N TYR A 72 -12.97 -13.38 -23.18
CA TYR A 72 -13.03 -12.25 -24.09
C TYR A 72 -12.18 -12.50 -25.34
N LYS A 73 -10.92 -12.94 -25.19
CA LYS A 73 -10.01 -13.21 -26.31
C LYS A 73 -10.55 -14.29 -27.24
N ALA A 74 -11.13 -15.36 -26.68
CA ALA A 74 -11.75 -16.43 -27.44
C ALA A 74 -13.00 -15.99 -28.21
N SER A 75 -13.55 -14.82 -27.94
CA SER A 75 -14.74 -14.29 -28.60
C SER A 75 -14.44 -13.61 -29.96
N ALA A 76 -13.17 -13.40 -30.31
CA ALA A 76 -12.79 -12.89 -31.63
C ALA A 76 -13.03 -13.92 -32.75
N LEU A 77 -13.36 -13.45 -33.97
CA LEU A 77 -13.63 -14.32 -35.09
C LEU A 77 -12.37 -14.95 -35.69
N TYR A 78 -11.21 -14.31 -35.48
CA TYR A 78 -9.92 -14.74 -36.00
C TYR A 78 -9.23 -15.82 -35.15
N VAL A 79 -9.82 -16.21 -33.99
CA VAL A 79 -9.22 -17.25 -33.12
C VAL A 79 -9.26 -18.63 -33.76
N MET A 80 -8.31 -19.49 -33.32
CA MET A 80 -8.27 -20.88 -33.76
C MET A 80 -9.58 -21.62 -33.42
N LEU A 81 -9.97 -22.59 -34.26
CA LEU A 81 -11.20 -23.35 -34.06
C LEU A 81 -11.27 -24.01 -32.68
N GLY A 82 -10.14 -24.54 -32.18
CA GLY A 82 -10.05 -25.15 -30.88
C GLY A 82 -10.24 -24.18 -29.71
N ASP A 83 -9.97 -22.89 -29.90
CA ASP A 83 -10.10 -21.88 -28.83
C ASP A 83 -11.54 -21.31 -28.75
N ARG A 84 -12.39 -21.54 -29.72
CA ARG A 84 -13.77 -21.00 -29.75
C ARG A 84 -14.63 -21.50 -28.60
N ILE A 85 -14.40 -22.71 -28.13
CA ILE A 85 -15.17 -23.30 -27.02
C ILE A 85 -15.01 -22.55 -25.68
N PHE A 86 -13.98 -21.68 -25.58
CA PHE A 86 -13.80 -20.80 -24.42
C PHE A 86 -14.68 -19.56 -24.45
N SER A 87 -15.40 -19.29 -25.56
CA SER A 87 -16.31 -18.16 -25.71
C SER A 87 -17.77 -18.55 -25.61
N PRO A 88 -18.57 -17.95 -24.74
CA PRO A 88 -20.00 -18.20 -24.66
C PRO A 88 -20.78 -17.70 -25.89
N PHE A 89 -20.14 -16.89 -26.75
CA PHE A 89 -20.74 -16.31 -27.96
C PHE A 89 -20.48 -17.13 -29.22
N GLN A 90 -19.60 -18.15 -29.13
CA GLN A 90 -19.19 -18.96 -30.30
C GLN A 90 -19.50 -20.46 -30.14
N THR A 91 -20.28 -20.84 -29.11
CA THR A 91 -20.65 -22.24 -28.82
C THR A 91 -22.15 -22.35 -28.57
N ASP A 92 -22.69 -23.53 -28.82
CA ASP A 92 -24.09 -23.86 -28.50
C ASP A 92 -24.31 -24.13 -27.00
N PHE A 93 -23.24 -24.15 -26.20
CA PHE A 93 -23.28 -24.35 -24.75
C PHE A 93 -22.58 -23.21 -23.99
N PRO A 94 -23.19 -22.01 -23.91
CA PRO A 94 -22.58 -20.81 -23.30
C PRO A 94 -22.16 -21.00 -21.83
N ILE A 95 -22.96 -21.70 -21.03
CA ILE A 95 -22.66 -21.97 -19.61
C ILE A 95 -21.40 -22.84 -19.50
N GLY A 96 -21.28 -23.85 -20.37
CA GLY A 96 -20.07 -24.68 -20.44
C GLY A 96 -18.82 -23.88 -20.75
N SER A 97 -18.92 -22.92 -21.69
CA SER A 97 -17.81 -22.00 -22.02
C SER A 97 -17.40 -21.12 -20.87
N ILE A 98 -18.35 -20.60 -20.09
CA ILE A 98 -18.06 -19.80 -18.89
C ILE A 98 -17.39 -20.67 -17.81
N LEU A 99 -17.89 -21.86 -17.55
CA LEU A 99 -17.28 -22.79 -16.62
C LEU A 99 -15.87 -23.21 -17.05
N LEU A 100 -15.68 -23.46 -18.36
CA LEU A 100 -14.38 -23.80 -18.94
C LEU A 100 -13.40 -22.62 -18.85
N SER A 101 -13.82 -21.41 -19.21
CA SER A 101 -12.94 -20.24 -19.25
C SER A 101 -12.68 -19.65 -17.87
N VAL A 102 -13.71 -19.43 -17.07
CA VAL A 102 -13.59 -18.73 -15.77
C VAL A 102 -13.48 -19.73 -14.63
N GLY A 103 -14.38 -20.72 -14.60
CA GLY A 103 -14.45 -21.68 -13.49
C GLY A 103 -13.15 -22.43 -13.25
N THR A 104 -12.53 -22.96 -14.33
CA THR A 104 -11.26 -23.71 -14.22
C THR A 104 -10.11 -22.84 -13.72
N ARG A 105 -10.05 -21.54 -14.11
CA ARG A 105 -8.99 -20.62 -13.71
C ARG A 105 -9.15 -20.14 -12.28
N VAL A 106 -10.36 -19.88 -11.84
CA VAL A 106 -10.68 -19.56 -10.44
C VAL A 106 -10.31 -20.75 -9.54
N LEU A 107 -10.72 -21.96 -9.94
CA LEU A 107 -10.38 -23.19 -9.21
C LEU A 107 -8.87 -23.43 -9.19
N PHE A 108 -8.17 -23.22 -10.29
CA PHE A 108 -6.70 -23.29 -10.37
C PHE A 108 -6.04 -22.34 -9.36
N GLY A 109 -6.43 -21.06 -9.36
CA GLY A 109 -5.91 -20.07 -8.41
C GLY A 109 -6.17 -20.46 -6.97
N PHE A 110 -7.35 -20.96 -6.64
CA PHE A 110 -7.68 -21.45 -5.31
C PHE A 110 -6.80 -22.62 -4.87
N LEU A 111 -6.69 -23.65 -5.73
CA LEU A 111 -5.88 -24.83 -5.43
C LEU A 111 -4.40 -24.48 -5.26
N MET A 112 -3.84 -23.66 -6.15
CA MET A 112 -2.46 -23.20 -6.02
C MET A 112 -2.25 -22.42 -4.73
N GLY A 113 -3.17 -21.53 -4.37
CA GLY A 113 -3.13 -20.81 -3.09
C GLY A 113 -3.16 -21.74 -1.88
N CYS A 114 -3.96 -22.80 -1.91
CA CYS A 114 -3.99 -23.82 -0.87
C CYS A 114 -2.66 -24.61 -0.79
N ILE A 115 -2.10 -24.99 -1.93
CA ILE A 115 -0.80 -25.68 -2.01
C ILE A 115 0.30 -24.80 -1.40
N PHE A 116 0.43 -23.54 -1.83
CA PHE A 116 1.44 -22.63 -1.28
C PHE A 116 1.22 -22.31 0.21
N LYS A 117 -0.04 -22.25 0.67
CA LYS A 117 -0.34 -22.09 2.10
C LYS A 117 0.22 -23.24 2.95
N ILE A 118 0.22 -24.47 2.42
CA ILE A 118 0.80 -25.64 3.07
C ILE A 118 2.33 -25.58 2.98
N VAL A 119 2.86 -25.31 1.79
CA VAL A 119 4.30 -25.21 1.53
C VAL A 119 4.98 -24.15 2.39
N ASN A 120 4.36 -22.98 2.54
CA ASN A 120 4.91 -21.89 3.34
C ASN A 120 5.03 -22.21 4.85
N LYS A 121 4.32 -23.23 5.33
CA LYS A 121 4.45 -23.76 6.71
C LYS A 121 5.50 -24.87 6.84
N SER A 122 5.99 -25.42 5.72
CA SER A 122 6.97 -26.51 5.71
C SER A 122 8.36 -26.04 6.11
N ARG A 123 9.16 -26.97 6.65
CA ARG A 123 10.60 -26.77 6.92
C ARG A 123 11.41 -26.55 5.62
N TYR A 124 11.02 -27.21 4.54
CA TYR A 124 11.70 -27.17 3.24
C TYR A 124 11.04 -26.21 2.27
N LYS A 125 10.92 -24.91 2.67
CA LYS A 125 10.17 -23.90 1.92
C LYS A 125 10.60 -23.77 0.45
N TRP A 126 11.90 -23.72 0.17
CA TRP A 126 12.44 -23.53 -1.19
C TRP A 126 12.14 -24.69 -2.12
N ALA A 127 12.44 -25.92 -1.67
CA ALA A 127 12.13 -27.12 -2.44
C ALA A 127 10.63 -27.29 -2.65
N GLY A 128 9.83 -27.01 -1.62
CA GLY A 128 8.38 -27.05 -1.70
C GLY A 128 7.81 -26.02 -2.68
N LYS A 129 8.33 -24.78 -2.71
CA LYS A 129 7.92 -23.74 -3.66
C LYS A 129 8.27 -24.11 -5.10
N SER A 130 9.47 -24.63 -5.32
CA SER A 130 9.89 -25.11 -6.64
C SER A 130 9.01 -26.26 -7.13
N LEU A 131 8.69 -27.22 -6.26
CA LEU A 131 7.80 -28.33 -6.59
C LEU A 131 6.37 -27.86 -6.87
N ALA A 132 5.83 -26.95 -6.07
CA ALA A 132 4.52 -26.37 -6.29
C ALA A 132 4.44 -25.62 -7.62
N ALA A 133 5.48 -24.84 -7.97
CA ALA A 133 5.58 -24.15 -9.24
C ALA A 133 5.70 -25.11 -10.44
N LEU A 134 6.43 -26.22 -10.28
CA LEU A 134 6.52 -27.27 -11.29
C LEU A 134 5.16 -27.94 -11.55
N ILE A 135 4.39 -28.20 -10.50
CA ILE A 135 3.05 -28.82 -10.58
C ILE A 135 2.01 -27.85 -11.17
N ALA A 136 2.25 -26.54 -11.15
CA ALA A 136 1.27 -25.55 -11.59
C ALA A 136 0.86 -25.75 -13.06
N THR A 137 1.82 -25.92 -13.98
CA THR A 137 1.54 -26.12 -15.41
C THR A 137 0.69 -27.37 -15.69
N PRO A 138 1.05 -28.58 -15.19
CA PRO A 138 0.21 -29.76 -15.40
C PRO A 138 -1.13 -29.68 -14.68
N LEU A 139 -1.21 -29.05 -13.52
CA LEU A 139 -2.47 -28.86 -12.82
C LEU A 139 -3.42 -27.94 -13.61
N HIS A 140 -2.91 -26.83 -14.16
CA HIS A 140 -3.68 -25.96 -15.05
C HIS A 140 -4.18 -26.73 -16.28
N ALA A 141 -3.30 -27.47 -16.96
CA ALA A 141 -3.65 -28.30 -18.12
C ALA A 141 -4.70 -29.36 -17.75
N LEU A 142 -4.56 -30.04 -16.61
CA LEU A 142 -5.51 -31.05 -16.14
C LEU A 142 -6.91 -30.47 -15.91
N LEU A 143 -7.00 -29.30 -15.28
CA LEU A 143 -8.29 -28.65 -15.04
C LEU A 143 -8.96 -28.20 -16.36
N VAL A 144 -8.17 -27.66 -17.28
CA VAL A 144 -8.70 -27.19 -18.58
C VAL A 144 -9.10 -28.37 -19.48
N TYR A 145 -8.19 -29.31 -19.75
CA TYR A 145 -8.48 -30.45 -20.61
C TYR A 145 -9.50 -31.41 -19.99
N GLY A 146 -9.49 -31.57 -18.66
CA GLY A 146 -10.50 -32.32 -17.93
C GLY A 146 -11.89 -31.71 -18.10
N ALA A 147 -12.01 -30.40 -17.95
CA ALA A 147 -13.28 -29.69 -18.20
C ALA A 147 -13.71 -29.73 -19.67
N MET A 148 -12.75 -29.62 -20.62
CA MET A 148 -13.04 -29.78 -22.06
C MET A 148 -13.64 -31.16 -22.35
N GLY A 149 -13.06 -32.23 -21.81
CA GLY A 149 -13.55 -33.60 -22.02
C GLY A 149 -14.96 -33.85 -21.46
N ILE A 150 -15.32 -33.13 -20.40
CA ILE A 150 -16.66 -33.25 -19.75
C ILE A 150 -17.69 -32.35 -20.45
N LEU A 151 -17.34 -31.09 -20.68
CA LEU A 151 -18.27 -30.06 -21.18
C LEU A 151 -18.38 -30.04 -22.70
N PHE A 152 -17.30 -30.44 -23.40
CA PHE A 152 -17.17 -30.42 -24.87
C PHE A 152 -16.50 -31.69 -25.38
N PRO A 153 -17.14 -32.88 -25.26
CA PRO A 153 -16.55 -34.16 -25.66
C PRO A 153 -16.10 -34.21 -27.11
N GLU A 154 -16.80 -33.47 -28.00
CA GLU A 154 -16.49 -33.38 -29.43
C GLU A 154 -15.19 -32.64 -29.74
N SER A 155 -14.61 -31.91 -28.76
CA SER A 155 -13.35 -31.19 -28.93
C SER A 155 -12.15 -32.11 -29.17
N GLY A 156 -12.26 -33.40 -28.85
CA GLY A 156 -11.19 -34.39 -28.94
C GLY A 156 -10.16 -34.30 -27.79
N PHE A 157 -10.30 -33.33 -26.87
CA PHE A 157 -9.45 -33.16 -25.71
C PHE A 157 -10.07 -33.80 -24.46
N ASN A 158 -9.24 -34.37 -23.59
CA ASN A 158 -9.67 -34.92 -22.32
C ASN A 158 -8.49 -34.91 -21.31
N TYR A 159 -8.74 -35.35 -20.08
CA TYR A 159 -7.72 -35.35 -19.01
C TYR A 159 -6.39 -36.04 -19.39
N LYS A 160 -6.39 -37.04 -20.31
CA LYS A 160 -5.17 -37.70 -20.80
C LYS A 160 -4.29 -36.75 -21.61
N SER A 161 -4.89 -35.73 -22.23
CA SER A 161 -4.17 -34.71 -23.01
C SER A 161 -3.22 -33.87 -22.13
N SER A 162 -3.52 -33.71 -20.84
CA SER A 162 -2.68 -32.98 -19.89
C SER A 162 -1.34 -33.64 -19.57
N PHE A 163 -1.20 -34.94 -19.87
CA PHE A 163 0.04 -35.69 -19.64
C PHE A 163 0.96 -35.77 -20.88
N ARG A 164 0.55 -35.17 -21.99
CA ARG A 164 1.35 -35.09 -23.22
C ARG A 164 2.19 -33.83 -23.22
N TRP A 165 3.32 -33.84 -22.52
CA TRP A 165 4.21 -32.69 -22.43
C TRP A 165 5.09 -32.56 -23.66
N GLY A 166 5.09 -31.36 -24.25
CA GLY A 166 6.05 -30.92 -25.28
C GLY A 166 7.19 -30.11 -24.69
N VAL A 167 8.14 -29.74 -25.52
CA VAL A 167 9.29 -28.88 -25.12
C VAL A 167 8.82 -27.55 -24.52
N ASN A 168 7.73 -26.98 -25.05
CA ASN A 168 7.16 -25.73 -24.58
C ASN A 168 6.64 -25.82 -23.14
N ASP A 169 6.04 -26.95 -22.76
CA ASP A 169 5.50 -27.15 -21.40
C ASP A 169 6.63 -27.19 -20.36
N TYR A 170 7.75 -27.83 -20.67
CA TYR A 170 8.94 -27.81 -19.82
C TYR A 170 9.53 -26.42 -19.70
N ALA A 171 9.60 -25.65 -20.80
CA ALA A 171 10.07 -24.27 -20.78
C ALA A 171 9.17 -23.37 -19.90
N ILE A 172 7.85 -23.49 -20.03
CA ILE A 172 6.88 -22.74 -19.23
C ILE A 172 6.99 -23.11 -17.75
N ALA A 173 7.11 -24.40 -17.43
CA ALA A 173 7.32 -24.85 -16.06
C ALA A 173 8.62 -24.29 -15.45
N ALA A 174 9.71 -24.26 -16.21
CA ALA A 174 10.97 -23.67 -15.78
C ALA A 174 10.85 -22.17 -15.54
N ILE A 175 10.16 -21.42 -16.41
CA ILE A 175 9.88 -19.99 -16.23
C ILE A 175 9.00 -19.77 -14.99
N CYS A 176 8.02 -20.64 -14.76
CA CYS A 176 7.15 -20.56 -13.58
C CYS A 176 7.95 -20.75 -12.28
N ILE A 177 8.85 -21.74 -12.22
CA ILE A 177 9.75 -21.95 -11.08
C ILE A 177 10.62 -20.71 -10.85
N LEU A 178 11.24 -20.20 -11.92
CA LEU A 178 12.10 -19.02 -11.84
C LEU A 178 11.32 -17.79 -11.33
N ALA A 179 10.12 -17.56 -11.88
CA ALA A 179 9.26 -16.44 -11.48
C ALA A 179 8.86 -16.52 -9.99
N VAL A 180 8.50 -17.71 -9.51
CA VAL A 180 8.14 -17.93 -8.10
C VAL A 180 9.36 -17.71 -7.19
N ILE A 181 10.52 -18.26 -7.53
CA ILE A 181 11.73 -18.10 -6.71
C ILE A 181 12.18 -16.64 -6.68
N LEU A 182 12.26 -15.97 -7.82
CA LEU A 182 12.68 -14.57 -7.89
C LEU A 182 11.71 -13.66 -7.15
N SER A 183 10.40 -13.83 -7.33
CA SER A 183 9.40 -13.02 -6.64
C SER A 183 9.45 -13.22 -5.12
N ASP A 184 9.69 -14.44 -4.65
CA ASP A 184 9.82 -14.71 -3.22
C ASP A 184 11.10 -14.10 -2.63
N ILE A 185 12.24 -14.21 -3.32
CA ILE A 185 13.50 -13.56 -2.92
C ILE A 185 13.32 -12.05 -2.85
N ILE A 186 12.76 -11.44 -3.88
CA ILE A 186 12.55 -10.00 -3.96
C ILE A 186 11.61 -9.55 -2.84
N TYR A 187 10.46 -10.23 -2.66
CA TYR A 187 9.45 -9.86 -1.68
C TYR A 187 9.96 -9.90 -0.23
N HIS A 188 10.86 -10.85 0.09
CA HIS A 188 11.45 -11.01 1.42
C HIS A 188 12.83 -10.35 1.55
N SER A 189 13.31 -9.63 0.55
CA SER A 189 14.57 -8.90 0.62
C SER A 189 14.54 -7.82 1.71
N SER A 190 15.72 -7.47 2.25
CA SER A 190 15.85 -6.40 3.24
C SER A 190 15.35 -5.05 2.71
N PHE A 191 15.57 -4.80 1.41
CA PHE A 191 15.08 -3.59 0.74
C PHE A 191 13.55 -3.50 0.74
N VAL A 192 12.85 -4.56 0.29
CA VAL A 192 11.39 -4.60 0.25
C VAL A 192 10.80 -4.60 1.66
N THR A 193 11.42 -5.29 2.61
CA THR A 193 11.00 -5.29 4.01
C THR A 193 11.10 -3.90 4.63
N HIS A 194 12.21 -3.18 4.40
CA HIS A 194 12.35 -1.79 4.83
C HIS A 194 11.25 -0.90 4.21
N TYR A 195 11.04 -1.01 2.92
CA TYR A 195 10.04 -0.24 2.19
C TYR A 195 8.61 -0.53 2.65
N LYS A 196 8.30 -1.81 2.93
CA LYS A 196 7.04 -2.25 3.51
C LYS A 196 6.77 -1.61 4.88
N ASN A 197 7.78 -1.60 5.76
CA ASN A 197 7.67 -0.97 7.08
C ASN A 197 7.38 0.53 6.95
N VAL A 198 8.08 1.21 6.05
CA VAL A 198 7.88 2.62 5.74
C VAL A 198 6.45 2.91 5.28
N ILE A 199 5.93 2.15 4.31
CA ILE A 199 4.56 2.37 3.79
C ILE A 199 3.49 1.99 4.80
N ASN A 200 3.76 0.99 5.64
CA ASN A 200 2.80 0.50 6.65
C ASN A 200 2.81 1.30 7.95
N ASP A 201 3.72 2.25 8.10
CA ASP A 201 3.77 3.13 9.27
C ASP A 201 2.45 3.90 9.44
N SER A 202 1.84 3.75 10.62
CA SER A 202 0.51 4.29 10.90
C SER A 202 0.48 5.80 11.05
N GLU A 203 1.59 6.41 11.45
CA GLU A 203 1.68 7.86 11.67
C GLU A 203 1.61 8.65 10.35
N LEU A 204 2.09 8.06 9.26
CA LEU A 204 2.02 8.66 7.92
C LEU A 204 0.68 8.51 7.22
N ARG A 205 -0.17 7.58 7.67
CA ARG A 205 -1.49 7.34 7.07
C ARG A 205 -2.50 8.44 7.37
N GLN A 206 -2.16 9.41 8.20
CA GLN A 206 -3.05 10.51 8.54
C GLN A 206 -3.08 11.56 7.42
N HIS A 207 -4.20 11.57 6.70
CA HIS A 207 -4.71 12.63 5.85
C HIS A 207 -3.94 12.98 4.56
N TRP A 208 -4.26 12.25 3.51
CA TRP A 208 -4.15 12.82 2.18
C TRP A 208 -4.99 14.10 2.13
N SER A 209 -4.34 15.23 1.88
CA SER A 209 -5.04 16.50 1.73
C SER A 209 -6.06 16.40 0.58
N VAL A 210 -7.17 17.11 0.68
CA VAL A 210 -8.19 17.18 -0.39
C VAL A 210 -7.55 17.55 -1.73
N LYS A 211 -6.58 18.48 -1.72
CA LYS A 211 -5.82 18.88 -2.91
C LYS A 211 -5.10 17.70 -3.56
N MET A 212 -4.51 16.81 -2.77
CA MET A 212 -3.79 15.66 -3.31
C MET A 212 -4.74 14.57 -3.85
N LYS A 213 -5.87 14.32 -3.20
CA LYS A 213 -6.91 13.43 -3.73
C LYS A 213 -7.43 13.94 -5.07
N MET A 214 -7.64 15.25 -5.20
CA MET A 214 -8.04 15.88 -6.46
C MET A 214 -6.95 15.79 -7.53
N SER A 215 -5.69 16.06 -7.18
CA SER A 215 -4.56 15.93 -8.13
C SER A 215 -4.43 14.50 -8.64
N LEU A 216 -4.53 13.50 -7.76
CA LEU A 216 -4.51 12.10 -8.13
C LEU A 216 -5.68 11.73 -9.06
N PHE A 217 -6.88 12.19 -8.74
CA PHE A 217 -8.07 11.97 -9.57
C PHE A 217 -7.91 12.57 -10.97
N ILE A 218 -7.35 13.78 -11.07
CA ILE A 218 -7.05 14.44 -12.36
C ILE A 218 -6.01 13.62 -13.15
N ILE A 219 -4.96 13.12 -12.49
CA ILE A 219 -3.93 12.29 -13.14
C ILE A 219 -4.55 11.00 -13.68
N ILE A 220 -5.42 10.34 -12.91
CA ILE A 220 -6.12 9.11 -13.34
C ILE A 220 -6.95 9.38 -14.59
N ILE A 221 -7.75 10.45 -14.59
CA ILE A 221 -8.56 10.83 -15.76
C ILE A 221 -7.67 11.13 -16.95
N PHE A 222 -6.61 11.90 -16.78
CA PHE A 222 -5.69 12.27 -17.85
C PHE A 222 -5.05 11.05 -18.50
N VAL A 223 -4.56 10.12 -17.69
CA VAL A 223 -3.97 8.85 -18.14
C VAL A 223 -4.98 7.99 -18.88
N PHE A 224 -6.22 7.89 -18.37
CA PHE A 224 -7.30 7.20 -19.06
C PHE A 224 -7.63 7.83 -20.40
N CYS A 225 -7.70 9.16 -20.48
CA CYS A 225 -7.94 9.89 -21.74
C CYS A 225 -6.83 9.64 -22.77
N ILE A 226 -5.56 9.62 -22.34
CA ILE A 226 -4.42 9.30 -23.24
C ILE A 226 -4.56 7.88 -23.78
N ALA A 227 -4.87 6.89 -22.94
CA ALA A 227 -5.03 5.51 -23.35
C ALA A 227 -6.20 5.36 -24.35
N ALA A 228 -7.34 5.98 -24.08
CA ALA A 228 -8.49 5.99 -24.95
C ALA A 228 -8.20 6.68 -26.29
N PHE A 229 -7.58 7.87 -26.25
CA PHE A 229 -7.19 8.61 -27.45
C PHE A 229 -6.20 7.82 -28.31
N SER A 230 -5.17 7.22 -27.73
CA SER A 230 -4.20 6.39 -28.44
C SER A 230 -4.86 5.20 -29.13
N THR A 231 -5.82 4.57 -28.44
CA THR A 231 -6.58 3.42 -28.98
C THR A 231 -7.45 3.84 -30.16
N ILE A 232 -8.19 4.95 -30.04
CA ILE A 232 -9.05 5.50 -31.09
C ILE A 232 -8.20 5.92 -32.30
N TYR A 233 -7.07 6.61 -32.06
CA TYR A 233 -6.15 7.04 -33.09
C TYR A 233 -5.61 5.85 -33.89
N PHE A 234 -5.13 4.81 -33.19
CA PHE A 234 -4.61 3.60 -33.83
C PHE A 234 -5.67 2.91 -34.69
N ALA A 235 -6.89 2.84 -34.17
CA ALA A 235 -8.03 2.28 -34.90
C ALA A 235 -8.34 3.02 -36.18
N SER A 236 -8.55 4.33 -36.06
CA SER A 236 -8.85 5.20 -37.23
C SER A 236 -7.74 5.14 -38.29
N ARG A 237 -6.47 5.07 -37.81
CA ARG A 237 -5.33 4.98 -38.72
C ARG A 237 -5.28 3.65 -39.44
N THR A 238 -5.62 2.55 -38.78
CA THR A 238 -5.69 1.21 -39.36
C THR A 238 -6.80 1.15 -40.42
N GLU A 239 -7.97 1.69 -40.13
CA GLU A 239 -9.09 1.76 -41.07
C GLU A 239 -8.76 2.61 -42.31
N TYR A 240 -8.13 3.78 -42.09
CA TYR A 240 -7.62 4.62 -43.17
C TYR A 240 -6.63 3.88 -44.09
N MET A 241 -5.68 3.14 -43.51
CA MET A 241 -4.70 2.35 -44.26
C MET A 241 -5.37 1.29 -45.13
N PHE A 242 -6.40 0.59 -44.63
CA PHE A 242 -7.17 -0.34 -45.46
C PHE A 242 -7.83 0.36 -46.68
N GLY A 243 -8.37 1.55 -46.45
CA GLY A 243 -8.93 2.36 -47.56
C GLY A 243 -7.89 2.72 -48.61
N VAL A 244 -6.68 3.15 -48.18
CA VAL A 244 -5.56 3.50 -49.11
C VAL A 244 -5.13 2.30 -49.95
N TYR A 245 -5.08 1.10 -49.35
CA TYR A 245 -4.69 -0.11 -50.09
C TYR A 245 -5.86 -0.82 -50.80
N GLY A 246 -7.04 -0.18 -50.86
CA GLY A 246 -8.21 -0.74 -51.55
C GLY A 246 -8.84 -1.96 -50.89
N VAL A 247 -8.50 -2.23 -49.61
CA VAL A 247 -9.09 -3.33 -48.87
C VAL A 247 -10.48 -2.94 -48.39
N LYS A 248 -11.51 -3.63 -48.88
CA LYS A 248 -12.89 -3.43 -48.38
C LYS A 248 -13.05 -3.99 -46.97
N VAL A 249 -13.30 -3.12 -46.00
CA VAL A 249 -13.58 -3.51 -44.62
C VAL A 249 -14.99 -4.08 -44.53
N THR A 250 -15.09 -5.40 -44.40
CA THR A 250 -16.37 -6.09 -44.14
C THR A 250 -16.78 -5.92 -42.67
N LYS A 251 -18.07 -6.18 -42.37
CA LYS A 251 -18.55 -6.16 -40.95
C LYS A 251 -17.73 -7.09 -40.04
N LYS A 252 -17.27 -8.23 -40.54
CA LYS A 252 -16.44 -9.18 -39.78
C LYS A 252 -15.07 -8.58 -39.49
N ILE A 253 -14.41 -7.98 -40.49
CA ILE A 253 -13.10 -7.32 -40.30
C ILE A 253 -13.23 -6.16 -39.29
N ALA A 254 -14.29 -5.33 -39.42
CA ALA A 254 -14.55 -4.24 -38.48
C ALA A 254 -14.74 -4.75 -37.02
N GLN A 255 -15.43 -5.87 -36.87
CA GLN A 255 -15.65 -6.51 -35.56
C GLN A 255 -14.35 -7.02 -34.93
N ASP A 256 -13.46 -7.65 -35.71
CA ASP A 256 -12.15 -8.12 -35.25
C ASP A 256 -11.21 -6.96 -34.94
N ILE A 257 -11.23 -5.87 -35.70
CA ILE A 257 -10.48 -4.65 -35.40
C ILE A 257 -10.95 -4.07 -34.06
N LEU A 258 -12.27 -3.93 -33.85
CA LEU A 258 -12.81 -3.45 -32.58
C LEU A 258 -12.37 -4.34 -31.40
N HIS A 259 -12.37 -5.66 -31.62
CA HIS A 259 -11.94 -6.61 -30.60
C HIS A 259 -10.47 -6.42 -30.21
N LEU A 260 -9.58 -6.24 -31.19
CA LEU A 260 -8.16 -5.93 -30.97
C LEU A 260 -7.96 -4.57 -30.26
N GLN A 261 -8.78 -3.56 -30.64
CA GLN A 261 -8.73 -2.24 -29.98
C GLN A 261 -9.05 -2.32 -28.49
N VAL A 262 -10.08 -3.09 -28.11
CA VAL A 262 -10.45 -3.29 -26.70
C VAL A 262 -9.34 -4.04 -25.95
N GLN A 263 -8.71 -5.04 -26.57
CA GLN A 263 -7.55 -5.72 -25.99
C GLN A 263 -6.38 -4.75 -25.75
N PHE A 264 -6.06 -3.93 -26.75
CA PHE A 264 -5.01 -2.91 -26.62
C PHE A 264 -5.33 -1.89 -25.54
N LEU A 265 -6.57 -1.40 -25.49
CA LEU A 265 -7.02 -0.48 -24.45
C LEU A 265 -6.90 -1.10 -23.04
N ALA A 266 -7.33 -2.35 -22.88
CA ALA A 266 -7.23 -3.06 -21.61
C ALA A 266 -5.76 -3.20 -21.14
N ALA A 267 -4.84 -3.53 -22.05
CA ALA A 267 -3.41 -3.60 -21.76
C ALA A 267 -2.82 -2.23 -21.38
N MET A 268 -3.20 -1.17 -22.11
CA MET A 268 -2.74 0.20 -21.85
C MET A 268 -3.25 0.72 -20.51
N ILE A 269 -4.52 0.48 -20.16
CA ILE A 269 -5.07 0.85 -18.84
C ILE A 269 -4.30 0.15 -17.73
N SER A 270 -4.00 -1.13 -17.88
CA SER A 270 -3.26 -1.90 -16.90
C SER A 270 -1.82 -1.41 -16.70
N LEU A 271 -1.13 -1.08 -17.80
CA LEU A 271 0.22 -0.51 -17.75
C LEU A 271 0.22 0.84 -17.02
N ASN A 272 -0.75 1.70 -17.34
CA ASN A 272 -0.92 2.99 -16.69
C ASN A 272 -1.28 2.85 -15.20
N PHE A 273 -2.07 1.82 -14.85
CA PHE A 273 -2.37 1.52 -13.45
C PHE A 273 -1.09 1.11 -12.67
N ILE A 274 -0.23 0.28 -13.25
CA ILE A 274 1.07 -0.09 -12.65
C ILE A 274 1.92 1.17 -12.42
N LEU A 275 2.03 2.04 -13.43
CA LEU A 275 2.78 3.28 -13.32
C LEU A 275 2.24 4.18 -12.20
N LEU A 276 0.91 4.32 -12.11
CA LEU A 276 0.25 5.08 -11.06
C LEU A 276 0.58 4.52 -9.67
N VAL A 277 0.48 3.20 -9.50
CA VAL A 277 0.79 2.54 -8.22
C VAL A 277 2.25 2.77 -7.83
N ILE A 278 3.19 2.68 -8.78
CA ILE A 278 4.62 2.96 -8.54
C ILE A 278 4.82 4.41 -8.11
N ILE A 279 4.18 5.37 -8.79
CA ILE A 279 4.26 6.80 -8.42
C ILE A 279 3.72 7.01 -7.01
N LEU A 280 2.60 6.39 -6.64
CA LEU A 280 2.04 6.48 -5.30
C LEU A 280 2.97 5.88 -4.23
N MET A 281 3.61 4.76 -4.53
CA MET A 281 4.59 4.15 -3.64
C MET A 281 5.80 5.07 -3.43
N ILE A 282 6.36 5.62 -4.49
CA ILE A 282 7.49 6.58 -4.42
C ILE A 282 7.09 7.81 -3.62
N TYR A 283 5.91 8.37 -3.87
CA TYR A 283 5.40 9.52 -3.14
C TYR A 283 5.29 9.25 -1.63
N ASN A 284 4.69 8.11 -1.25
CA ASN A 284 4.56 7.74 0.17
C ASN A 284 5.94 7.56 0.82
N TYR A 285 6.90 6.98 0.10
CA TYR A 285 8.27 6.84 0.58
C TYR A 285 8.96 8.19 0.79
N MET A 286 8.85 9.11 -0.17
CA MET A 286 9.41 10.46 -0.05
C MET A 286 8.81 11.24 1.12
N LYS A 287 7.50 11.13 1.31
CA LYS A 287 6.79 11.73 2.46
C LYS A 287 7.29 11.19 3.79
N HIS A 288 7.54 9.88 3.87
CA HIS A 288 8.11 9.30 5.08
C HIS A 288 9.52 9.83 5.36
N ARG A 289 10.35 9.91 4.33
CA ARG A 289 11.70 10.48 4.47
C ARG A 289 11.68 11.94 4.92
N GLU A 290 10.76 12.72 4.39
CA GLU A 290 10.55 14.12 4.81
C GLU A 290 10.16 14.17 6.30
N TYR A 291 9.19 13.35 6.71
CA TYR A 291 8.73 13.25 8.10
C TYR A 291 9.86 12.83 9.05
N MET A 292 10.60 11.78 8.70
CA MET A 292 11.73 11.31 9.51
C MET A 292 12.88 12.33 9.59
N GLY A 293 13.08 13.14 8.53
CA GLY A 293 14.05 14.24 8.54
C GLY A 293 13.63 15.44 9.41
N GLU A 294 12.35 15.53 9.77
CA GLU A 294 11.80 16.56 10.67
C GLU A 294 11.70 16.09 12.14
N MET A 295 11.95 14.81 12.42
CA MET A 295 12.07 14.29 13.80
C MET A 295 13.41 14.71 14.39
N ASP A 296 13.45 14.93 15.72
CA ASP A 296 14.72 15.17 16.43
C ASP A 296 15.56 13.89 16.47
N ALA A 297 16.76 13.94 15.88
CA ALA A 297 17.60 12.76 15.70
C ALA A 297 18.10 12.13 17.00
N LEU A 298 18.19 12.94 18.08
CA LEU A 298 18.64 12.46 19.39
C LEU A 298 17.51 11.80 20.19
N THR A 299 16.36 12.46 20.25
CA THR A 299 15.28 12.12 21.18
C THR A 299 14.10 11.39 20.54
N ASN A 300 14.07 11.33 19.21
CA ASN A 300 13.01 10.67 18.44
C ASN A 300 11.57 11.15 18.80
N VAL A 301 11.45 12.44 19.15
CA VAL A 301 10.20 13.18 19.20
C VAL A 301 10.15 14.16 18.02
N MET A 302 9.03 14.86 17.83
CA MET A 302 8.94 15.86 16.75
C MET A 302 10.00 16.95 16.93
N GLY A 303 10.79 17.25 15.89
CA GLY A 303 11.61 18.45 15.87
C GLY A 303 10.75 19.72 15.81
N ARG A 304 11.33 20.87 16.13
CA ARG A 304 10.64 22.17 16.24
C ARG A 304 9.70 22.44 15.06
N ARG A 305 10.17 22.25 13.83
CA ARG A 305 9.39 22.54 12.61
C ARG A 305 8.16 21.63 12.49
N LEU A 306 8.35 20.34 12.68
CA LEU A 306 7.26 19.36 12.62
C LEU A 306 6.22 19.60 13.70
N PHE A 307 6.66 19.86 14.93
CA PHE A 307 5.78 20.14 16.06
C PHE A 307 4.92 21.38 15.83
N LEU A 308 5.51 22.50 15.39
CA LEU A 308 4.76 23.72 15.11
C LEU A 308 3.78 23.54 13.94
N ASN A 309 4.16 22.77 12.91
CA ASN A 309 3.25 22.41 11.82
C ASN A 309 2.08 21.56 12.33
N TYR A 310 2.33 20.63 13.24
CA TYR A 310 1.28 19.84 13.90
C TYR A 310 0.32 20.73 14.69
N CYS A 311 0.84 21.66 15.48
CA CYS A 311 0.02 22.64 16.22
C CYS A 311 -0.91 23.42 15.29
N THR A 312 -0.41 23.88 14.12
CA THR A 312 -1.23 24.59 13.12
C THR A 312 -2.32 23.71 12.54
N LYS A 313 -2.03 22.43 12.28
CA LYS A 313 -3.05 21.48 11.77
C LYS A 313 -4.16 21.26 12.80
N CYS A 314 -3.81 21.02 14.07
CA CYS A 314 -4.80 20.86 15.14
C CYS A 314 -5.74 22.08 15.28
N GLN A 315 -5.23 23.29 14.96
CA GLN A 315 -6.01 24.52 14.98
C GLN A 315 -7.00 24.62 13.81
N ASN A 316 -6.67 24.02 12.66
CA ASN A 316 -7.40 24.12 11.39
C ASN A 316 -8.29 22.92 11.07
N ASP A 317 -8.27 21.85 11.88
CA ASP A 317 -9.07 20.65 11.64
C ASP A 317 -10.56 20.99 11.63
N ARG A 318 -11.19 20.78 10.45
CA ARG A 318 -12.54 21.24 10.11
C ARG A 318 -13.65 20.29 10.51
N ASP A 319 -13.33 19.16 11.11
CA ASP A 319 -14.33 18.09 11.32
C ASP A 319 -15.41 18.39 12.39
N ASP A 320 -15.31 19.55 13.08
CA ASP A 320 -16.31 20.03 14.05
C ASP A 320 -16.64 21.52 13.85
N ILE A 321 -17.23 21.87 12.70
CA ILE A 321 -17.61 23.27 12.41
C ILE A 321 -18.64 23.81 13.42
N ASP A 322 -19.52 22.96 13.95
CA ASP A 322 -20.58 23.35 14.91
C ASP A 322 -20.12 23.51 16.37
N ASN A 323 -18.89 23.09 16.72
CA ASN A 323 -18.40 23.09 18.11
C ASN A 323 -17.06 23.84 18.33
N LYS A 324 -16.58 24.63 17.33
CA LYS A 324 -15.27 25.32 17.43
C LYS A 324 -15.12 26.25 18.64
N SER A 325 -16.20 26.89 19.05
CA SER A 325 -16.18 27.83 20.21
C SER A 325 -16.14 27.14 21.57
N LYS A 326 -16.21 25.81 21.64
CA LYS A 326 -16.22 25.02 22.89
C LYS A 326 -15.02 24.07 23.04
N ARG A 327 -14.13 23.97 22.04
CA ARG A 327 -12.98 23.08 22.09
C ARG A 327 -11.85 23.77 22.86
N LYS A 328 -11.42 23.12 23.95
CA LYS A 328 -10.30 23.58 24.78
C LYS A 328 -9.13 22.61 24.62
N GLY A 329 -7.92 23.15 24.78
CA GLY A 329 -6.69 22.39 24.74
C GLY A 329 -5.67 22.90 25.76
N TRP A 330 -4.58 22.16 25.88
CA TRP A 330 -3.48 22.53 26.77
C TRP A 330 -2.19 22.60 25.93
N PHE A 331 -1.40 23.62 26.19
CA PHE A 331 -0.07 23.73 25.64
C PHE A 331 0.94 23.80 26.78
N LEU A 332 1.96 22.92 26.75
CA LEU A 332 3.00 22.82 27.76
C LEU A 332 4.32 23.23 27.14
N PHE A 333 5.12 23.97 27.86
CA PHE A 333 6.48 24.29 27.53
C PHE A 333 7.37 23.86 28.70
N ILE A 334 8.37 23.02 28.45
CA ILE A 334 9.14 22.30 29.44
C ILE A 334 10.61 22.62 29.22
N ASP A 335 11.31 23.00 30.26
CA ASP A 335 12.73 23.32 30.25
C ASP A 335 13.44 22.51 31.34
N ILE A 336 14.58 21.91 31.02
CA ILE A 336 15.34 21.09 31.97
C ILE A 336 16.17 22.00 32.86
N ASP A 337 15.89 21.98 34.16
CA ASP A 337 16.56 22.80 35.11
C ASP A 337 18.06 22.49 35.17
N TRP A 338 18.88 23.52 35.03
CA TRP A 338 20.33 23.41 35.18
C TRP A 338 20.99 22.43 34.19
N PHE A 339 20.41 22.21 33.00
CA PHE A 339 20.92 21.26 32.01
C PHE A 339 22.36 21.50 31.62
N LYS A 340 22.80 22.77 31.53
CA LYS A 340 24.18 23.13 31.28
C LYS A 340 25.12 22.57 32.36
N GLN A 341 24.71 22.62 33.64
CA GLN A 341 25.52 22.06 34.72
C GLN A 341 25.62 20.52 34.66
N ILE A 342 24.57 19.83 34.15
CA ILE A 342 24.63 18.39 33.91
C ILE A 342 25.72 18.10 32.87
N ASN A 343 25.70 18.82 31.76
CA ASN A 343 26.72 18.68 30.72
C ASN A 343 28.14 19.00 31.23
N ASP A 344 28.28 20.10 31.94
CA ASP A 344 29.59 20.57 32.42
C ASP A 344 30.19 19.63 33.51
N THR A 345 29.34 18.97 34.30
CA THR A 345 29.77 18.09 35.40
C THR A 345 29.89 16.64 35.03
N LEU A 346 28.92 16.09 34.23
CA LEU A 346 28.82 14.67 33.92
C LEU A 346 29.14 14.36 32.45
N GLY A 347 29.39 15.40 31.65
CA GLY A 347 29.72 15.29 30.22
C GLY A 347 28.50 15.23 29.31
N HIS A 348 28.72 15.58 28.03
CA HIS A 348 27.66 15.66 27.00
C HIS A 348 26.96 14.33 26.76
N THR A 349 27.66 13.20 26.89
CA THR A 349 27.04 11.87 26.70
C THR A 349 25.93 11.61 27.72
N VAL A 350 26.14 12.00 29.00
CA VAL A 350 25.13 11.89 30.05
C VAL A 350 23.99 12.88 29.84
N GLY A 351 24.29 14.10 29.35
CA GLY A 351 23.29 15.06 28.95
C GLY A 351 22.41 14.56 27.81
N ASP A 352 22.99 13.95 26.79
CA ASP A 352 22.27 13.36 25.67
C ASP A 352 21.36 12.21 26.12
N GLU A 353 21.83 11.37 27.03
CA GLU A 353 21.02 10.28 27.58
C GLU A 353 19.86 10.82 28.46
N THR A 354 20.11 11.88 29.23
CA THR A 354 19.08 12.60 30.01
C THR A 354 17.98 13.14 29.07
N LEU A 355 18.35 13.76 27.93
CA LEU A 355 17.41 14.25 26.94
C LEU A 355 16.56 13.13 26.35
N LYS A 356 17.15 11.97 26.05
CA LYS A 356 16.40 10.80 25.53
C LYS A 356 15.39 10.28 26.55
N GLN A 357 15.79 10.13 27.79
CA GLN A 357 14.90 9.59 28.83
C GLN A 357 13.75 10.54 29.17
N ILE A 358 14.01 11.86 29.19
CA ILE A 358 12.95 12.87 29.34
C ILE A 358 11.98 12.81 28.17
N ALA A 359 12.48 12.75 26.94
CA ALA A 359 11.64 12.63 25.75
C ALA A 359 10.78 11.35 25.75
N GLU A 360 11.35 10.24 26.20
CA GLU A 360 10.64 8.95 26.33
C GLU A 360 9.54 9.02 27.38
N SER A 361 9.83 9.62 28.57
CA SER A 361 8.82 9.84 29.60
C SER A 361 7.69 10.74 29.10
N LEU A 362 7.99 11.86 28.44
CA LEU A 362 6.98 12.73 27.82
C LEU A 362 6.12 11.98 26.78
N LYS A 363 6.76 11.19 25.95
CA LYS A 363 6.06 10.39 24.91
C LYS A 363 5.14 9.35 25.56
N ASN A 364 5.61 8.62 26.57
CA ASN A 364 4.82 7.60 27.24
C ASN A 364 3.61 8.17 27.96
N ILE A 365 3.71 9.38 28.52
CA ILE A 365 2.64 10.03 29.26
C ILE A 365 1.66 10.76 28.35
N PHE A 366 2.15 11.52 27.37
CA PHE A 366 1.33 12.49 26.66
C PHE A 366 0.95 12.11 25.21
N SER A 367 1.57 11.09 24.60
CA SER A 367 1.28 10.77 23.18
C SER A 367 -0.15 10.27 22.92
N SER A 368 -0.84 9.76 23.94
CA SER A 368 -2.26 9.39 23.84
C SER A 368 -3.20 10.60 23.83
N TYR A 369 -2.74 11.75 24.30
CA TYR A 369 -3.52 12.98 24.43
C TYR A 369 -3.19 14.02 23.37
N GLY A 370 -2.02 13.92 22.73
CA GLY A 370 -1.56 14.91 21.77
C GLY A 370 -0.18 14.63 21.20
N ALA A 371 0.61 15.67 20.97
CA ALA A 371 1.93 15.55 20.37
C ALA A 371 3.01 16.15 21.28
N VAL A 372 4.22 15.52 21.23
CA VAL A 372 5.43 15.95 21.93
C VAL A 372 6.47 16.38 20.92
N GLY A 373 7.15 17.51 21.17
CA GLY A 373 8.23 18.01 20.33
C GLY A 373 9.39 18.56 21.15
N ARG A 374 10.60 18.51 20.56
CA ARG A 374 11.79 19.22 21.04
C ARG A 374 11.95 20.50 20.28
N VAL A 375 11.86 21.64 20.96
CA VAL A 375 11.79 22.97 20.33
C VAL A 375 13.07 23.78 20.51
N GLY A 376 13.94 23.35 21.42
CA GLY A 376 15.25 23.93 21.70
C GLY A 376 16.26 22.89 22.13
N GLY A 377 17.40 23.29 22.63
CA GLY A 377 18.46 22.40 23.11
C GLY A 377 18.00 21.48 24.25
N ASP A 378 17.46 22.09 25.29
CA ASP A 378 16.92 21.48 26.51
C ASP A 378 15.42 21.76 26.72
N GLU A 379 14.76 22.26 25.67
CA GLU A 379 13.37 22.68 25.68
C GLU A 379 12.47 21.69 24.94
N PHE A 380 11.40 21.27 25.59
CA PHE A 380 10.36 20.43 25.01
C PHE A 380 9.01 21.16 25.04
N ALA A 381 8.13 20.79 24.13
CA ALA A 381 6.75 21.28 24.13
C ALA A 381 5.77 20.13 23.91
N VAL A 382 4.58 20.26 24.50
CA VAL A 382 3.48 19.32 24.34
C VAL A 382 2.22 20.09 24.00
N ILE A 383 1.50 19.64 22.97
CA ILE A 383 0.13 20.10 22.71
C ILE A 383 -0.85 18.99 22.97
N ILE A 384 -1.86 19.24 23.77
CA ILE A 384 -2.92 18.30 24.11
C ILE A 384 -4.21 18.81 23.45
N ASN A 385 -4.73 18.02 22.54
CA ASN A 385 -5.94 18.29 21.77
C ASN A 385 -7.07 17.28 22.02
N GLU A 386 -6.80 16.23 22.81
CA GLU A 386 -7.80 15.31 23.30
C GLU A 386 -8.38 15.80 24.67
N LYS A 387 -9.56 15.27 25.01
CA LYS A 387 -10.25 15.66 26.25
C LYS A 387 -9.51 15.12 27.46
N ILE A 388 -8.94 16.02 28.25
CA ILE A 388 -8.36 15.75 29.56
C ILE A 388 -8.80 16.84 30.54
N THR A 389 -9.16 16.46 31.77
CA THR A 389 -9.52 17.43 32.80
C THR A 389 -8.25 18.04 33.43
N LYS A 390 -8.40 19.15 34.15
CA LYS A 390 -7.28 19.81 34.85
C LYS A 390 -6.65 18.88 35.86
N GLU A 391 -7.47 18.17 36.61
CA GLU A 391 -7.04 17.23 37.66
C GLU A 391 -6.23 16.08 37.06
N GLN A 392 -6.70 15.53 35.95
CA GLN A 392 -5.99 14.48 35.20
C GLN A 392 -4.65 14.99 34.66
N LEU A 393 -4.62 16.21 34.11
CA LEU A 393 -3.39 16.80 33.64
C LEU A 393 -2.39 17.02 34.77
N GLU A 394 -2.84 17.54 35.89
CA GLU A 394 -1.97 17.73 37.06
C GLU A 394 -1.41 16.40 37.61
N GLU A 395 -2.19 15.34 37.56
CA GLU A 395 -1.72 13.99 37.90
C GLU A 395 -0.61 13.54 36.96
N GLN A 396 -0.78 13.72 35.65
CA GLN A 396 0.24 13.37 34.65
C GLN A 396 1.51 14.24 34.79
N LEU A 397 1.36 15.52 35.10
CA LEU A 397 2.50 16.40 35.35
C LEU A 397 3.30 15.99 36.61
N LYS A 398 2.61 15.65 37.69
CA LYS A 398 3.26 15.12 38.92
C LYS A 398 3.97 13.82 38.64
N LYS A 399 3.32 12.89 37.91
CA LYS A 399 3.94 11.64 37.49
C LYS A 399 5.20 11.89 36.66
N PHE A 400 5.14 12.78 35.67
CA PHE A 400 6.30 13.14 34.85
C PHE A 400 7.46 13.68 35.71
N LEU A 401 7.20 14.65 36.60
CA LEU A 401 8.24 15.22 37.48
C LEU A 401 8.87 14.17 38.41
N LEU A 402 8.06 13.20 38.86
CA LEU A 402 8.56 12.09 39.66
C LEU A 402 9.43 11.14 38.84
N ASP A 403 8.96 10.75 37.65
CA ASP A 403 9.68 9.83 36.76
C ASP A 403 11.06 10.39 36.39
N ILE A 404 11.15 11.69 36.05
CA ILE A 404 12.41 12.30 35.64
C ILE A 404 13.37 12.50 36.81
N SER A 405 12.89 12.63 38.04
CA SER A 405 13.74 12.83 39.20
C SER A 405 14.68 11.65 39.48
N ALA A 406 14.35 10.47 39.00
CA ALA A 406 15.08 9.22 39.19
C ALA A 406 16.00 8.87 37.96
N ILE A 407 16.09 9.73 36.95
CA ILE A 407 16.86 9.44 35.71
C ILE A 407 18.37 9.28 36.03
N LEU A 408 18.93 10.14 36.83
CA LEU A 408 20.35 10.09 37.18
C LEU A 408 20.54 9.64 38.66
N PRO A 409 21.30 8.56 38.89
CA PRO A 409 21.55 8.08 40.25
C PRO A 409 22.30 9.09 41.15
N GLU A 410 23.15 9.91 40.54
CA GLU A 410 24.07 10.81 41.28
C GLU A 410 23.48 12.22 41.47
N ARG A 411 22.38 12.56 40.75
CA ARG A 411 21.79 13.90 40.77
C ARG A 411 20.31 13.86 40.42
N THR A 412 19.49 14.53 41.18
CA THR A 412 18.08 14.71 40.85
C THR A 412 17.93 15.60 39.59
N VAL A 413 17.31 15.07 38.55
CA VAL A 413 16.92 15.83 37.37
C VAL A 413 15.57 16.48 37.63
N SER A 414 15.42 17.75 37.30
CA SER A 414 14.15 18.46 37.42
C SER A 414 13.84 19.27 36.16
N CYS A 415 12.57 19.57 35.96
CA CYS A 415 12.08 20.44 34.89
C CYS A 415 11.16 21.51 35.48
N SER A 416 11.25 22.70 34.89
CA SER A 416 10.24 23.74 35.06
C SER A 416 9.25 23.64 33.91
N ILE A 417 7.93 23.76 34.17
CA ILE A 417 6.87 23.57 33.21
C ILE A 417 5.91 24.74 33.23
N GLY A 418 5.78 25.43 32.07
CA GLY A 418 4.70 26.36 31.85
C GLY A 418 3.52 25.64 31.17
N VAL A 419 2.31 25.88 31.63
CA VAL A 419 1.09 25.30 31.08
C VAL A 419 0.10 26.38 30.74
N TYR A 420 -0.43 26.38 29.54
CA TYR A 420 -1.48 27.29 29.10
C TYR A 420 -2.73 26.52 28.69
N HIS A 421 -3.85 26.83 29.35
CA HIS A 421 -5.17 26.33 29.00
C HIS A 421 -5.85 27.31 28.06
N PHE A 422 -6.21 26.88 26.86
CA PHE A 422 -6.70 27.77 25.81
C PHE A 422 -7.90 27.21 25.06
N GLY A 423 -8.72 28.14 24.50
CA GLY A 423 -9.76 27.79 23.54
C GLY A 423 -9.21 27.78 22.10
N PHE A 424 -9.64 26.84 21.27
CA PHE A 424 -9.29 26.80 19.85
C PHE A 424 -10.12 27.82 19.03
N PRO A 425 -9.56 28.45 17.98
CA PRO A 425 -8.15 28.42 17.57
C PRO A 425 -7.31 29.50 18.27
N LYS A 426 -6.00 29.22 18.42
CA LYS A 426 -5.01 30.19 18.90
C LYS A 426 -3.79 30.23 17.97
N SER A 427 -3.16 31.39 17.81
CA SER A 427 -1.94 31.49 17.01
C SER A 427 -0.76 30.79 17.70
N GLN A 428 0.18 30.23 16.90
CA GLN A 428 1.42 29.66 17.44
C GLN A 428 2.17 30.62 18.36
N LYS A 429 2.23 31.90 17.94
CA LYS A 429 2.91 32.95 18.72
C LYS A 429 2.25 33.13 20.09
N GLU A 430 0.94 33.14 20.16
CA GLU A 430 0.20 33.30 21.40
C GLU A 430 0.41 32.08 22.33
N LEU A 431 0.33 30.87 21.80
CA LEU A 431 0.61 29.65 22.55
C LEU A 431 2.00 29.68 23.18
N LEU A 432 3.03 29.97 22.37
CA LEU A 432 4.41 30.04 22.86
C LEU A 432 4.60 31.15 23.88
N THR A 433 4.12 32.38 23.63
CA THR A 433 4.31 33.51 24.53
C THR A 433 3.63 33.29 25.87
N ARG A 434 2.36 32.85 25.88
CA ARG A 434 1.64 32.60 27.14
C ARG A 434 2.24 31.48 27.95
N THR A 435 2.73 30.46 27.29
CA THR A 435 3.33 29.33 27.98
C THR A 435 4.72 29.64 28.49
N ASP A 436 5.47 30.49 27.79
CA ASP A 436 6.77 31.00 28.24
C ASP A 436 6.62 31.89 29.50
N ASP A 437 5.59 32.75 29.54
CA ASP A 437 5.22 33.52 30.74
C ASP A 437 4.94 32.58 31.95
N ALA A 438 4.28 31.45 31.73
CA ALA A 438 4.02 30.45 32.75
C ALA A 438 5.30 29.75 33.21
N LEU A 439 6.17 29.37 32.21
CA LEU A 439 7.46 28.75 32.48
C LEU A 439 8.39 29.65 33.31
N TYR A 440 8.43 30.94 32.94
CA TYR A 440 9.19 31.91 33.71
C TYR A 440 8.75 31.96 35.19
N LYS A 441 7.43 31.98 35.44
CA LYS A 441 6.88 31.93 36.82
C LYS A 441 7.23 30.63 37.53
N ALA A 442 7.31 29.50 36.84
CA ALA A 442 7.74 28.23 37.41
C ALA A 442 9.22 28.30 37.83
N LYS A 443 10.08 28.89 37.02
CA LYS A 443 11.50 29.13 37.34
C LYS A 443 11.67 30.08 38.53
N GLU A 444 10.87 31.14 38.66
CA GLU A 444 10.87 32.06 39.79
C GLU A 444 10.38 31.42 41.09
N LYS A 445 9.44 30.46 41.03
CA LYS A 445 8.94 29.72 42.20
C LYS A 445 9.94 28.71 42.79
N GLY A 446 11.14 28.64 42.23
CA GLY A 446 12.21 27.75 42.71
C GLY A 446 12.46 26.53 41.84
N ARG A 447 11.92 26.48 40.64
CA ARG A 447 12.06 25.37 39.66
C ARG A 447 11.39 24.06 40.11
N ALA A 448 11.65 22.95 39.43
CA ALA A 448 11.10 21.62 39.76
C ALA A 448 9.57 21.62 39.95
N CYS A 449 8.84 22.44 39.21
CA CYS A 449 7.40 22.62 39.37
C CYS A 449 6.72 23.05 38.07
N TYR A 450 5.40 23.08 38.09
CA TYR A 450 4.60 23.61 36.98
C TYR A 450 3.76 24.79 37.41
N VAL A 451 3.45 25.67 36.45
CA VAL A 451 2.51 26.80 36.62
C VAL A 451 1.48 26.72 35.48
N ILE A 452 0.21 26.78 35.86
CA ILE A 452 -0.91 26.76 34.93
C ILE A 452 -1.46 28.20 34.79
N LEU A 453 -1.58 28.68 33.56
CA LEU A 453 -2.30 29.88 33.20
C LEU A 453 -3.59 29.49 32.49
N ASP A 454 -4.71 29.96 32.94
CA ASP A 454 -6.00 29.88 32.27
C ASP A 454 -6.17 31.09 31.35
N GLU A 455 -7.00 30.94 30.30
CA GLU A 455 -7.29 31.97 29.31
C GLU A 455 -7.89 33.22 29.91
#